data_69c6b4082d5439c4f63ca39924df3508
#
_entry.id   69c6b4082d5439c4f63ca39924df3508
#
_cell.length_a   1.000
_cell.length_b   1.000
_cell.length_c   1.000
_cell.angle_alpha   90.00
_cell.angle_beta   90.00
_cell.angle_gamma   90.00
#
_symmetry.space_group_name_H-M   'P 1'
#
loop_
_entity.id
_entity.type
_entity.pdbx_description
1 polymer ?
#
loop_
_entity_poly.entity_id
_entity_poly.type
_entity_poly.pdbx_seq_one_letter_code
_entity_poly.pdbx_strand_id
1 'polypeptide(L)'
;HPTNDFNYYIEIIKSIKKLLPNVHIQAFTPVEIVHFAKISQKSIYEVLTILQQAGLDSLPGGGAEILDDEIRAKICPNKANTQEWIETIKTAHKLGMKTNASELYGHIETIEQRLQHLFTLREIQDETHGFQAFISFPFHPQNTQLDNIKPITSYESLRFIAISRLVLDNIPHIKAFWMMLTLPIAQLALAFGADDLDGTVEEEQIIHAAGAKTGQKMTTAQLQKIITETGYTPVQRDSLYRKIK
;
A
#
# COMPACT_ATOMS: atom_id res chain seq x y z
N HIS A 1 6.07 15.20 -9.76
CA HIS A 1 5.52 16.54 -9.60
C HIS A 1 4.42 16.75 -10.66
N PRO A 2 3.24 17.33 -10.34
CA PRO A 2 2.09 17.37 -11.26
C PRO A 2 2.31 18.17 -12.56
N THR A 3 3.36 19.00 -12.62
CA THR A 3 3.69 19.81 -13.81
C THR A 3 4.65 19.13 -14.77
N ASN A 4 5.24 17.99 -14.41
CA ASN A 4 6.11 17.26 -15.31
C ASN A 4 5.28 16.51 -16.36
N ASP A 5 5.78 16.42 -17.57
CA ASP A 5 5.15 15.62 -18.61
C ASP A 5 5.34 14.11 -18.39
N PHE A 6 4.57 13.30 -19.09
CA PHE A 6 4.63 11.85 -18.91
C PHE A 6 5.98 11.25 -19.35
N ASN A 7 6.66 11.83 -20.33
CA ASN A 7 7.96 11.37 -20.81
C ASN A 7 9.04 11.48 -19.74
N TYR A 8 8.98 12.49 -18.87
CA TYR A 8 9.89 12.62 -17.73
C TYR A 8 9.91 11.37 -16.86
N TYR A 9 8.75 10.81 -16.55
CA TYR A 9 8.65 9.61 -15.71
C TYR A 9 9.10 8.35 -16.44
N ILE A 10 8.86 8.25 -17.75
CA ILE A 10 9.36 7.17 -18.60
C ILE A 10 10.90 7.16 -18.60
N GLU A 11 11.54 8.32 -18.78
CA GLU A 11 12.99 8.43 -18.81
C GLU A 11 13.64 8.17 -17.44
N ILE A 12 12.97 8.45 -16.33
CA ILE A 12 13.44 8.03 -14.99
C ILE A 12 13.55 6.50 -14.93
N ILE A 13 12.47 5.77 -15.28
CA ILE A 13 12.47 4.29 -15.24
C ILE A 13 13.56 3.73 -16.14
N LYS A 14 13.66 4.20 -17.40
CA LYS A 14 14.70 3.78 -18.35
C LYS A 14 16.12 4.03 -17.82
N SER A 15 16.33 5.20 -17.19
CA SER A 15 17.62 5.56 -16.61
C SER A 15 18.02 4.63 -15.48
N ILE A 16 17.06 4.30 -14.59
CA ILE A 16 17.29 3.33 -13.50
C ILE A 16 17.62 1.95 -14.08
N LYS A 17 16.84 1.45 -15.04
CA LYS A 17 17.08 0.15 -15.67
C LYS A 17 18.39 0.09 -16.46
N LYS A 18 18.82 1.20 -17.05
CA LYS A 18 20.13 1.31 -17.70
C LYS A 18 21.29 1.16 -16.72
N LEU A 19 21.16 1.76 -15.52
CA LEU A 19 22.20 1.70 -14.48
C LEU A 19 22.14 0.39 -13.69
N LEU A 20 20.95 -0.11 -13.43
CA LEU A 20 20.67 -1.28 -12.59
C LEU A 20 19.68 -2.21 -13.30
N PRO A 21 20.12 -2.98 -14.32
CA PRO A 21 19.20 -3.75 -15.19
C PRO A 21 18.32 -4.76 -14.45
N ASN A 22 18.82 -5.31 -13.35
CA ASN A 22 18.15 -6.37 -12.59
C ASN A 22 17.35 -5.85 -11.38
N VAL A 23 17.34 -4.53 -11.15
CA VAL A 23 16.57 -3.98 -10.00
C VAL A 23 15.08 -4.07 -10.30
N HIS A 24 14.30 -4.51 -9.31
CA HIS A 24 12.85 -4.47 -9.39
C HIS A 24 12.35 -3.05 -9.10
N ILE A 25 11.61 -2.46 -10.06
CA ILE A 25 11.02 -1.14 -9.91
C ILE A 25 9.55 -1.28 -9.55
N GLN A 26 9.22 -0.95 -8.30
CA GLN A 26 7.86 -0.78 -7.83
C GLN A 26 7.59 0.72 -7.66
N ALA A 27 6.80 1.30 -8.54
CA ALA A 27 6.56 2.73 -8.55
C ALA A 27 5.15 3.06 -9.08
N PHE A 28 4.72 4.29 -8.82
CA PHE A 28 3.47 4.90 -9.27
C PHE A 28 2.22 4.20 -8.73
N THR A 29 1.50 4.93 -7.89
CA THR A 29 0.19 4.53 -7.39
C THR A 29 -0.86 4.62 -8.50
N PRO A 30 -2.02 3.97 -8.39
CA PRO A 30 -3.13 4.17 -9.32
C PRO A 30 -3.52 5.64 -9.53
N VAL A 31 -3.38 6.47 -8.50
CA VAL A 31 -3.64 7.92 -8.60
C VAL A 31 -2.70 8.60 -9.59
N GLU A 32 -1.41 8.23 -9.56
CA GLU A 32 -0.42 8.76 -10.49
C GLU A 32 -0.62 8.21 -11.90
N ILE A 33 -1.01 6.95 -12.05
CA ILE A 33 -1.33 6.36 -13.36
C ILE A 33 -2.52 7.08 -14.01
N VAL A 34 -3.59 7.34 -13.25
CA VAL A 34 -4.75 8.12 -13.72
C VAL A 34 -4.33 9.54 -14.10
N HIS A 35 -3.45 10.16 -13.32
CA HIS A 35 -2.89 11.47 -13.66
C HIS A 35 -2.10 11.42 -14.98
N PHE A 36 -1.24 10.42 -15.17
CA PHE A 36 -0.47 10.24 -16.41
C PHE A 36 -1.39 10.02 -17.62
N ALA A 37 -2.47 9.27 -17.46
CA ALA A 37 -3.47 9.08 -18.50
C ALA A 37 -4.09 10.44 -18.92
N LYS A 38 -4.47 11.27 -17.96
CA LYS A 38 -5.05 12.60 -18.18
C LYS A 38 -4.07 13.55 -18.90
N ILE A 39 -2.83 13.67 -18.42
CA ILE A 39 -1.86 14.63 -19.02
C ILE A 39 -1.32 14.17 -20.38
N SER A 40 -1.25 12.85 -20.63
CA SER A 40 -0.78 12.30 -21.90
C SER A 40 -1.88 12.04 -22.93
N GLN A 41 -3.14 12.23 -22.55
CA GLN A 41 -4.33 11.91 -23.35
C GLN A 41 -4.35 10.45 -23.84
N LYS A 42 -3.93 9.53 -22.97
CA LYS A 42 -3.87 8.08 -23.21
C LYS A 42 -4.81 7.34 -22.28
N SER A 43 -5.20 6.14 -22.67
CA SER A 43 -5.89 5.21 -21.79
C SER A 43 -4.97 4.71 -20.69
N ILE A 44 -5.54 4.25 -19.58
CA ILE A 44 -4.80 3.58 -18.48
C ILE A 44 -3.99 2.40 -19.03
N TYR A 45 -4.56 1.63 -19.94
CA TYR A 45 -3.87 0.50 -20.58
C TYR A 45 -2.61 0.92 -21.34
N GLU A 46 -2.70 1.98 -22.16
CA GLU A 46 -1.54 2.50 -22.90
C GLU A 46 -0.46 3.02 -21.96
N VAL A 47 -0.85 3.78 -20.92
CA VAL A 47 0.10 4.31 -19.91
C VAL A 47 0.85 3.17 -19.23
N LEU A 48 0.13 2.17 -18.72
CA LEU A 48 0.73 1.02 -18.04
C LEU A 48 1.62 0.21 -18.98
N THR A 49 1.19 0.01 -20.23
CA THR A 49 2.00 -0.69 -21.25
C THR A 49 3.31 0.04 -21.54
N ILE A 50 3.25 1.37 -21.70
CA ILE A 50 4.46 2.19 -21.95
C ILE A 50 5.41 2.13 -20.75
N LEU A 51 4.89 2.26 -19.53
CA LEU A 51 5.70 2.19 -18.29
C LEU A 51 6.32 0.80 -18.12
N GLN A 52 5.58 -0.27 -18.41
CA GLN A 52 6.08 -1.64 -18.36
C GLN A 52 7.21 -1.85 -19.37
N GLN A 53 7.04 -1.37 -20.61
CA GLN A 53 8.08 -1.42 -21.63
C GLN A 53 9.32 -0.59 -21.25
N ALA A 54 9.14 0.48 -20.50
CA ALA A 54 10.26 1.26 -19.95
C ALA A 54 10.99 0.55 -18.80
N GLY A 55 10.36 -0.48 -18.20
CA GLY A 55 10.95 -1.28 -17.12
C GLY A 55 10.23 -1.18 -15.76
N LEU A 56 9.01 -0.64 -15.69
CA LEU A 56 8.18 -0.73 -14.48
C LEU A 56 7.76 -2.18 -14.24
N ASP A 57 8.03 -2.72 -13.06
CA ASP A 57 7.78 -4.14 -12.75
C ASP A 57 6.47 -4.35 -11.96
N SER A 58 6.12 -3.44 -11.07
CA SER A 58 4.92 -3.55 -10.21
C SER A 58 4.45 -2.19 -9.69
N LEU A 59 3.23 -2.14 -9.14
CA LEU A 59 2.69 -0.95 -8.49
C LEU A 59 2.55 -1.14 -6.97
N PRO A 60 2.78 -0.11 -6.14
CA PRO A 60 2.62 -0.20 -4.69
C PRO A 60 1.16 -0.34 -4.23
N GLY A 61 0.18 -0.04 -5.09
CA GLY A 61 -1.25 -0.16 -4.77
C GLY A 61 -1.78 0.90 -3.80
N GLY A 62 -1.03 1.96 -3.54
CA GLY A 62 -1.45 3.07 -2.66
C GLY A 62 -2.52 3.96 -3.29
N GLY A 63 -2.99 4.95 -2.50
CA GLY A 63 -3.98 5.93 -2.96
C GLY A 63 -5.43 5.42 -2.98
N ALA A 64 -5.68 4.18 -2.54
CA ALA A 64 -7.04 3.68 -2.34
C ALA A 64 -7.75 4.47 -1.24
N GLU A 65 -7.04 4.78 -0.17
CA GLU A 65 -7.55 5.32 1.09
C GLU A 65 -8.75 4.49 1.57
N ILE A 66 -9.94 4.79 1.07
CA ILE A 66 -11.14 3.96 1.14
C ILE A 66 -11.86 3.98 -0.22
N LEU A 67 -12.43 2.85 -0.66
CA LEU A 67 -13.14 2.71 -1.93
C LEU A 67 -14.63 3.06 -1.77
N ASP A 68 -14.87 4.30 -1.35
CA ASP A 68 -16.18 4.92 -1.15
C ASP A 68 -16.08 6.39 -1.60
N ASP A 69 -16.77 6.75 -2.68
CA ASP A 69 -16.59 8.07 -3.31
C ASP A 69 -17.16 9.22 -2.47
N GLU A 70 -18.14 8.97 -1.59
CA GLU A 70 -18.64 10.01 -0.67
C GLU A 70 -17.59 10.36 0.38
N ILE A 71 -16.87 9.37 0.88
CA ILE A 71 -15.77 9.57 1.82
C ILE A 71 -14.57 10.17 1.10
N ARG A 72 -14.19 9.63 -0.09
CA ARG A 72 -13.08 10.12 -0.91
C ARG A 72 -13.21 11.59 -1.24
N ALA A 73 -14.41 12.06 -1.57
CA ALA A 73 -14.68 13.48 -1.84
C ALA A 73 -14.35 14.38 -0.64
N LYS A 74 -14.39 13.87 0.57
CA LYS A 74 -14.08 14.62 1.81
C LYS A 74 -12.60 14.55 2.19
N ILE A 75 -11.97 13.37 2.08
CA ILE A 75 -10.58 13.17 2.58
C ILE A 75 -9.51 13.30 1.50
N CYS A 76 -9.86 13.06 0.23
CA CYS A 76 -8.89 13.08 -0.89
C CYS A 76 -9.54 13.49 -2.22
N PRO A 77 -10.18 14.68 -2.31
CA PRO A 77 -11.01 15.10 -3.46
C PRO A 77 -10.25 15.19 -4.80
N ASN A 78 -8.92 15.30 -4.75
CA ASN A 78 -8.07 15.43 -5.92
C ASN A 78 -7.45 14.08 -6.39
N LYS A 79 -7.75 12.97 -5.71
CA LYS A 79 -7.27 11.64 -6.11
C LYS A 79 -8.24 10.97 -7.07
N ALA A 80 -7.79 9.92 -7.72
CA ALA A 80 -8.62 9.05 -8.55
C ALA A 80 -9.88 8.61 -7.78
N ASN A 81 -11.02 8.53 -8.43
CA ASN A 81 -12.23 7.96 -7.84
C ASN A 81 -12.11 6.43 -7.70
N THR A 82 -13.07 5.82 -7.04
CA THR A 82 -13.10 4.37 -6.79
C THR A 82 -13.00 3.57 -8.10
N GLN A 83 -13.76 3.92 -9.12
CA GLN A 83 -13.77 3.21 -10.39
C GLN A 83 -12.44 3.37 -11.15
N GLU A 84 -11.87 4.57 -11.21
CA GLU A 84 -10.55 4.82 -11.82
C GLU A 84 -9.44 4.03 -11.12
N TRP A 85 -9.50 3.92 -9.78
CA TRP A 85 -8.55 3.13 -9.01
C TRP A 85 -8.67 1.63 -9.33
N ILE A 86 -9.89 1.08 -9.31
CA ILE A 86 -10.17 -0.33 -9.61
C ILE A 86 -9.75 -0.67 -11.04
N GLU A 87 -10.10 0.17 -12.02
CA GLU A 87 -9.70 -0.02 -13.42
C GLU A 87 -8.18 -0.08 -13.57
N THR A 88 -7.46 0.81 -12.90
CA THR A 88 -6.00 0.84 -12.94
C THR A 88 -5.40 -0.46 -12.39
N ILE A 89 -5.87 -0.91 -11.24
CA ILE A 89 -5.40 -2.16 -10.60
C ILE A 89 -5.71 -3.37 -11.51
N LYS A 90 -6.94 -3.51 -11.97
CA LYS A 90 -7.32 -4.63 -12.85
C LYS A 90 -6.54 -4.62 -14.16
N THR A 91 -6.26 -3.44 -14.71
CA THR A 91 -5.46 -3.30 -15.93
C THR A 91 -4.00 -3.70 -15.68
N ALA A 92 -3.41 -3.28 -14.55
CA ALA A 92 -2.06 -3.70 -14.17
C ALA A 92 -1.97 -5.24 -14.02
N HIS A 93 -2.97 -5.85 -13.37
CA HIS A 93 -3.04 -7.31 -13.20
C HIS A 93 -3.17 -8.04 -14.55
N LYS A 94 -3.99 -7.53 -15.49
CA LYS A 94 -4.11 -8.07 -16.87
C LYS A 94 -2.79 -8.02 -17.64
N LEU A 95 -1.95 -7.01 -17.37
CA LEU A 95 -0.59 -6.89 -17.93
C LEU A 95 0.44 -7.76 -17.21
N GLY A 96 0.04 -8.56 -16.22
CA GLY A 96 0.91 -9.43 -15.43
C GLY A 96 1.69 -8.72 -14.32
N MET A 97 1.43 -7.43 -14.08
CA MET A 97 2.04 -6.70 -12.98
C MET A 97 1.38 -7.10 -11.66
N LYS A 98 2.19 -7.33 -10.63
CA LYS A 98 1.70 -7.50 -9.26
C LYS A 98 1.50 -6.15 -8.57
N THR A 99 0.54 -6.10 -7.64
CA THR A 99 0.31 -4.90 -6.82
C THR A 99 0.11 -5.26 -5.36
N ASN A 100 0.16 -4.27 -4.48
CA ASN A 100 -0.41 -4.38 -3.14
C ASN A 100 -1.80 -3.75 -3.12
N ALA A 101 -2.53 -3.97 -2.04
CA ALA A 101 -3.75 -3.27 -1.68
C ALA A 101 -3.56 -2.56 -0.34
N SER A 102 -4.28 -1.47 -0.12
CA SER A 102 -4.19 -0.73 1.14
C SER A 102 -5.53 -0.10 1.50
N GLU A 103 -5.74 0.11 2.80
CA GLU A 103 -6.87 0.87 3.33
C GLU A 103 -6.38 1.82 4.41
N LEU A 104 -6.79 3.08 4.35
CA LEU A 104 -6.65 4.05 5.43
C LEU A 104 -7.94 4.00 6.25
N TYR A 105 -7.85 3.66 7.53
CA TYR A 105 -9.01 3.49 8.41
C TYR A 105 -8.90 4.32 9.69
N GLY A 106 -10.06 4.57 10.32
CA GLY A 106 -10.14 5.33 11.57
C GLY A 106 -10.22 6.84 11.39
N HIS A 107 -10.70 7.29 10.23
CA HIS A 107 -10.99 8.71 9.97
C HIS A 107 -12.48 9.00 10.13
N ILE A 108 -13.24 9.17 9.04
CA ILE A 108 -14.67 9.53 9.06
C ILE A 108 -15.58 8.43 8.50
N GLU A 109 -14.99 7.29 8.10
CA GLU A 109 -15.70 6.13 7.60
C GLU A 109 -16.46 5.39 8.70
N THR A 110 -17.53 4.69 8.32
CA THR A 110 -18.20 3.73 9.18
C THR A 110 -17.51 2.36 9.14
N ILE A 111 -17.86 1.47 10.07
CA ILE A 111 -17.38 0.08 10.07
C ILE A 111 -17.84 -0.65 8.80
N GLU A 112 -19.07 -0.39 8.36
CA GLU A 112 -19.65 -0.98 7.16
C GLU A 112 -18.87 -0.57 5.90
N GLN A 113 -18.53 0.72 5.78
CA GLN A 113 -17.73 1.23 4.65
C GLN A 113 -16.32 0.61 4.65
N ARG A 114 -15.70 0.47 5.83
CA ARG A 114 -14.42 -0.21 6.00
C ARG A 114 -14.49 -1.68 5.56
N LEU A 115 -15.51 -2.41 5.97
CA LEU A 115 -15.71 -3.80 5.55
C LEU A 115 -16.03 -3.90 4.05
N GLN A 116 -16.82 -2.99 3.50
CA GLN A 116 -17.11 -2.96 2.07
C GLN A 116 -15.85 -2.78 1.23
N HIS A 117 -14.90 -1.96 1.68
CA HIS A 117 -13.59 -1.85 1.04
C HIS A 117 -12.87 -3.21 0.98
N LEU A 118 -12.80 -3.94 2.09
CA LEU A 118 -12.19 -5.28 2.11
C LEU A 118 -12.90 -6.25 1.16
N PHE A 119 -14.24 -6.26 1.13
CA PHE A 119 -14.99 -7.13 0.20
C PHE A 119 -14.72 -6.75 -1.26
N THR A 120 -14.62 -5.46 -1.59
CA THR A 120 -14.24 -5.00 -2.93
C THR A 120 -12.85 -5.50 -3.33
N LEU A 121 -11.88 -5.42 -2.42
CA LEU A 121 -10.53 -5.96 -2.68
C LEU A 121 -10.55 -7.48 -2.86
N ARG A 122 -11.36 -8.19 -2.06
CA ARG A 122 -11.54 -9.64 -2.19
C ARG A 122 -12.06 -10.00 -3.58
N GLU A 123 -13.11 -9.33 -4.06
CA GLU A 123 -13.69 -9.55 -5.38
C GLU A 123 -12.67 -9.30 -6.51
N ILE A 124 -11.88 -8.23 -6.41
CA ILE A 124 -10.81 -7.95 -7.36
C ILE A 124 -9.77 -9.08 -7.35
N GLN A 125 -9.41 -9.56 -6.18
CA GLN A 125 -8.43 -10.67 -6.06
C GLN A 125 -8.97 -11.98 -6.61
N ASP A 126 -10.25 -12.30 -6.36
CA ASP A 126 -10.89 -13.49 -6.92
C ASP A 126 -10.91 -13.46 -8.46
N GLU A 127 -11.08 -12.27 -9.05
CA GLU A 127 -11.06 -12.08 -10.50
C GLU A 127 -9.65 -12.11 -11.10
N THR A 128 -8.68 -11.51 -10.41
CA THR A 128 -7.40 -11.16 -11.07
C THR A 128 -6.18 -11.88 -10.50
N HIS A 129 -6.23 -12.35 -9.25
CA HIS A 129 -5.10 -12.95 -8.52
C HIS A 129 -3.82 -12.09 -8.53
N GLY A 130 -3.96 -10.76 -8.61
CA GLY A 130 -2.85 -9.84 -8.82
C GLY A 130 -2.30 -9.20 -7.56
N PHE A 131 -3.08 -9.12 -6.48
CA PHE A 131 -2.58 -8.60 -5.20
C PHE A 131 -1.59 -9.57 -4.54
N GLN A 132 -0.47 -9.02 -4.06
CA GLN A 132 0.53 -9.74 -3.27
C GLN A 132 0.29 -9.59 -1.78
N ALA A 133 -0.07 -8.38 -1.34
CA ALA A 133 -0.23 -8.05 0.06
C ALA A 133 -1.31 -6.99 0.27
N PHE A 134 -1.93 -7.04 1.44
CA PHE A 134 -2.77 -5.98 1.97
C PHE A 134 -2.08 -5.27 3.13
N ILE A 135 -2.25 -3.94 3.21
CA ILE A 135 -1.68 -3.08 4.24
C ILE A 135 -2.77 -2.20 4.82
N SER A 136 -3.05 -2.33 6.10
CA SER A 136 -3.96 -1.45 6.80
C SER A 136 -3.20 -0.28 7.44
N PHE A 137 -3.62 0.96 7.15
CA PHE A 137 -3.02 2.18 7.65
C PHE A 137 -3.96 2.87 8.66
N PRO A 138 -3.65 2.86 9.97
CA PRO A 138 -4.41 3.65 10.93
C PRO A 138 -4.24 5.15 10.67
N PHE A 139 -5.35 5.88 10.66
CA PHE A 139 -5.31 7.33 10.48
C PHE A 139 -4.69 8.02 11.70
N HIS A 140 -3.73 8.90 11.46
CA HIS A 140 -3.11 9.78 12.45
C HIS A 140 -3.70 11.18 12.31
N PRO A 141 -4.59 11.62 13.21
CA PRO A 141 -5.32 12.88 13.05
C PRO A 141 -4.49 14.14 13.34
N GLN A 142 -3.42 14.03 14.13
CA GLN A 142 -2.61 15.17 14.54
C GLN A 142 -2.02 15.91 13.32
N ASN A 143 -2.04 17.24 13.37
CA ASN A 143 -1.56 18.11 12.29
C ASN A 143 -2.30 17.93 10.94
N THR A 144 -3.54 17.45 10.96
CA THR A 144 -4.39 17.32 9.78
C THR A 144 -5.65 18.20 9.91
N GLN A 145 -6.43 18.32 8.85
CA GLN A 145 -7.73 18.99 8.88
C GLN A 145 -8.81 18.21 9.68
N LEU A 146 -8.50 16.99 10.10
CA LEU A 146 -9.35 16.09 10.85
C LEU A 146 -8.79 15.83 12.27
N ASP A 147 -8.14 16.82 12.87
CA ASP A 147 -7.46 16.72 14.17
C ASP A 147 -8.41 16.50 15.35
N ASN A 148 -9.70 16.76 15.18
CA ASN A 148 -10.76 16.49 16.15
C ASN A 148 -11.17 14.99 16.23
N ILE A 149 -10.71 14.15 15.32
CA ILE A 149 -10.99 12.72 15.34
C ILE A 149 -10.12 12.04 16.40
N LYS A 150 -10.72 11.13 17.16
CA LYS A 150 -9.97 10.33 18.13
C LYS A 150 -9.08 9.33 17.41
N PRO A 151 -7.77 9.24 17.76
CA PRO A 151 -6.91 8.23 17.21
C PRO A 151 -7.45 6.81 17.45
N ILE A 152 -7.23 5.93 16.48
CA ILE A 152 -7.53 4.49 16.61
C ILE A 152 -6.74 3.90 17.78
N THR A 153 -7.39 3.06 18.57
CA THR A 153 -6.73 2.34 19.66
C THR A 153 -5.91 1.15 19.12
N SER A 154 -4.90 0.75 19.88
CA SER A 154 -4.12 -0.47 19.56
C SER A 154 -5.00 -1.71 19.44
N TYR A 155 -6.04 -1.80 20.28
CA TYR A 155 -7.01 -2.92 20.24
C TYR A 155 -7.79 -2.94 18.92
N GLU A 156 -8.27 -1.78 18.46
CA GLU A 156 -8.98 -1.68 17.19
C GLU A 156 -8.07 -2.01 16.00
N SER A 157 -6.80 -1.59 16.04
CA SER A 157 -5.83 -1.93 15.01
C SER A 157 -5.60 -3.44 14.92
N LEU A 158 -5.40 -4.11 16.04
CA LEU A 158 -5.22 -5.57 16.07
C LEU A 158 -6.50 -6.30 15.60
N ARG A 159 -7.67 -5.84 16.04
CA ARG A 159 -8.96 -6.37 15.60
C ARG A 159 -9.15 -6.21 14.10
N PHE A 160 -8.79 -5.05 13.54
CA PHE A 160 -8.93 -4.80 12.11
C PHE A 160 -7.97 -5.67 11.29
N ILE A 161 -6.74 -5.89 11.73
CA ILE A 161 -5.79 -6.82 11.09
C ILE A 161 -6.36 -8.25 11.09
N ALA A 162 -6.93 -8.71 12.21
CA ALA A 162 -7.56 -10.03 12.28
C ALA A 162 -8.75 -10.16 11.33
N ILE A 163 -9.61 -9.16 11.26
CA ILE A 163 -10.75 -9.11 10.33
C ILE A 163 -10.23 -9.10 8.89
N SER A 164 -9.21 -8.30 8.59
CA SER A 164 -8.61 -8.25 7.25
C SER A 164 -8.08 -9.63 6.82
N ARG A 165 -7.41 -10.37 7.70
CA ARG A 165 -6.96 -11.74 7.40
C ARG A 165 -8.12 -12.69 7.13
N LEU A 166 -9.24 -12.56 7.87
CA LEU A 166 -10.41 -13.42 7.66
C LEU A 166 -11.16 -13.10 6.37
N VAL A 167 -11.29 -11.82 6.04
CA VAL A 167 -11.99 -11.37 4.81
C VAL A 167 -11.12 -11.58 3.58
N LEU A 168 -9.82 -11.29 3.68
CA LEU A 168 -8.86 -11.36 2.57
C LEU A 168 -8.03 -12.66 2.62
N ASP A 169 -8.68 -13.82 2.86
CA ASP A 169 -8.00 -15.11 2.88
C ASP A 169 -7.41 -15.50 1.51
N ASN A 170 -7.87 -14.86 0.43
CA ASN A 170 -7.38 -14.99 -0.93
C ASN A 170 -6.16 -14.06 -1.25
N ILE A 171 -5.81 -13.10 -0.39
CA ILE A 171 -4.59 -12.30 -0.52
C ILE A 171 -3.47 -12.94 0.30
N PRO A 172 -2.31 -13.28 -0.33
CA PRO A 172 -1.28 -14.08 0.32
C PRO A 172 -0.76 -13.49 1.63
N HIS A 173 -0.51 -12.17 1.66
CA HIS A 173 0.16 -11.52 2.78
C HIS A 173 -0.65 -10.37 3.37
N ILE A 174 -0.66 -10.26 4.71
CA ILE A 174 -1.15 -9.10 5.45
C ILE A 174 0.03 -8.44 6.15
N LYS A 175 0.30 -7.19 5.82
CA LYS A 175 1.40 -6.43 6.41
C LYS A 175 0.96 -5.70 7.68
N ALA A 176 1.73 -5.84 8.73
CA ALA A 176 1.71 -4.96 9.88
C ALA A 176 2.81 -3.91 9.72
N PHE A 177 2.50 -2.79 9.07
CA PHE A 177 3.48 -1.73 8.81
C PHE A 177 3.86 -1.03 10.12
N TRP A 178 5.01 -1.42 10.68
CA TRP A 178 5.45 -1.00 12.02
C TRP A 178 5.59 0.51 12.19
N MET A 179 5.87 1.24 11.12
CA MET A 179 5.99 2.69 11.14
C MET A 179 4.67 3.37 11.57
N MET A 180 3.53 2.85 11.16
CA MET A 180 2.21 3.43 11.48
C MET A 180 1.58 2.79 12.71
N LEU A 181 1.88 1.51 12.99
CA LEU A 181 1.28 0.75 14.09
C LEU A 181 2.04 0.89 15.43
N THR A 182 3.28 1.33 15.44
CA THR A 182 4.29 1.16 16.50
C THR A 182 4.85 -0.27 16.56
N LEU A 183 6.08 -0.41 17.03
CA LEU A 183 6.75 -1.72 17.09
C LEU A 183 6.02 -2.76 17.95
N PRO A 184 5.57 -2.43 19.19
CA PRO A 184 4.86 -3.42 20.01
C PRO A 184 3.56 -3.90 19.36
N ILE A 185 2.82 -3.00 18.68
CA ILE A 185 1.55 -3.36 18.02
C ILE A 185 1.83 -4.19 16.77
N ALA A 186 2.83 -3.81 15.95
CA ALA A 186 3.22 -4.59 14.78
C ALA A 186 3.72 -6.00 15.19
N GLN A 187 4.45 -6.12 16.29
CA GLN A 187 4.86 -7.40 16.85
C GLN A 187 3.65 -8.26 17.25
N LEU A 188 2.68 -7.69 17.99
CA LEU A 188 1.45 -8.40 18.39
C LEU A 188 0.60 -8.77 17.18
N ALA A 189 0.59 -7.97 16.13
CA ALA A 189 -0.17 -8.21 14.92
C ALA A 189 0.19 -9.54 14.22
N LEU A 190 1.39 -10.05 14.42
CA LEU A 190 1.79 -11.38 13.93
C LEU A 190 0.92 -12.49 14.51
N ALA A 191 0.45 -12.36 15.76
CA ALA A 191 -0.50 -13.29 16.36
C ALA A 191 -1.97 -13.03 15.94
N PHE A 192 -2.23 -11.92 15.25
CA PHE A 192 -3.55 -11.50 14.78
C PHE A 192 -3.76 -11.66 13.27
N GLY A 193 -2.87 -12.37 12.59
CA GLY A 193 -3.01 -12.71 11.18
C GLY A 193 -2.11 -11.94 10.21
N ALA A 194 -1.30 -11.01 10.69
CA ALA A 194 -0.22 -10.45 9.89
C ALA A 194 0.92 -11.46 9.75
N ASP A 195 1.61 -11.44 8.61
CA ASP A 195 2.75 -12.30 8.31
C ASP A 195 3.94 -11.54 7.71
N ASP A 196 3.85 -10.20 7.66
CA ASP A 196 4.91 -9.34 7.14
C ASP A 196 4.99 -8.04 7.96
N LEU A 197 6.18 -7.70 8.46
CA LEU A 197 6.44 -6.43 9.17
C LEU A 197 6.93 -5.30 8.26
N ASP A 198 6.98 -5.56 6.93
CA ASP A 198 7.67 -4.73 5.96
C ASP A 198 9.21 -4.78 6.16
N GLY A 199 9.94 -3.77 5.67
CA GLY A 199 11.39 -3.77 5.67
C GLY A 199 12.02 -2.76 6.62
N THR A 200 13.32 -2.59 6.44
CA THR A 200 14.11 -1.55 7.10
C THR A 200 13.79 -0.21 6.43
N VAL A 201 12.94 0.60 7.04
CA VAL A 201 12.70 1.97 6.60
C VAL A 201 13.77 2.85 7.23
N GLU A 202 14.41 3.72 6.43
CA GLU A 202 15.43 4.65 6.96
C GLU A 202 14.86 6.02 7.29
N GLU A 203 13.86 6.47 6.53
CA GLU A 203 13.19 7.74 6.74
C GLU A 203 11.74 7.66 6.26
N GLU A 204 10.80 8.12 7.11
CA GLU A 204 9.40 8.26 6.78
C GLU A 204 8.94 9.66 7.22
N GLN A 205 8.56 10.50 6.26
CA GLN A 205 8.24 11.91 6.53
C GLN A 205 6.75 12.17 6.67
N ILE A 206 5.89 11.44 5.95
CA ILE A 206 4.46 11.76 5.82
C ILE A 206 3.73 11.52 7.15
N ILE A 207 3.88 10.32 7.72
CA ILE A 207 3.21 9.98 8.97
C ILE A 207 3.81 10.72 10.18
N HIS A 208 5.12 11.00 10.16
CA HIS A 208 5.74 11.82 11.20
C HIS A 208 5.25 13.26 11.14
N ALA A 209 5.03 13.83 9.94
CA ALA A 209 4.40 15.13 9.78
C ALA A 209 2.96 15.14 10.34
N ALA A 210 2.24 14.03 10.24
CA ALA A 210 0.91 13.82 10.83
C ALA A 210 0.95 13.48 12.34
N GLY A 211 2.12 13.53 12.97
CA GLY A 211 2.26 13.39 14.43
C GLY A 211 2.59 12.00 14.95
N ALA A 212 2.92 11.03 14.10
CA ALA A 212 3.38 9.72 14.56
C ALA A 212 4.72 9.84 15.32
N LYS A 213 4.83 9.08 16.43
CA LYS A 213 6.01 9.09 17.33
C LYS A 213 6.83 7.80 17.23
N THR A 214 6.71 7.07 16.13
CA THR A 214 7.48 5.85 15.89
C THR A 214 8.94 6.17 15.57
N GLY A 215 9.86 5.23 15.85
CA GLY A 215 11.27 5.38 15.45
C GLY A 215 11.39 5.44 13.92
N GLN A 216 12.37 6.19 13.42
CA GLN A 216 12.54 6.37 11.98
C GLN A 216 13.28 5.22 11.28
N LYS A 217 14.01 4.39 12.04
CA LYS A 217 14.87 3.37 11.46
C LYS A 217 14.85 2.07 12.25
N MET A 218 14.85 0.96 11.54
CA MET A 218 15.12 -0.36 12.10
C MET A 218 16.14 -1.12 11.27
N THR A 219 17.03 -1.82 11.95
CA THR A 219 17.98 -2.74 11.31
C THR A 219 17.33 -4.10 11.05
N THR A 220 17.86 -4.86 10.11
CA THR A 220 17.45 -6.24 9.86
C THR A 220 17.50 -7.10 11.12
N ALA A 221 18.57 -6.95 11.94
CA ALA A 221 18.73 -7.68 13.20
C ALA A 221 17.62 -7.36 14.22
N GLN A 222 17.18 -6.10 14.30
CA GLN A 222 16.07 -5.71 15.17
C GLN A 222 14.74 -6.31 14.70
N LEU A 223 14.45 -6.28 13.39
CA LEU A 223 13.26 -6.91 12.83
C LEU A 223 13.26 -8.43 13.07
N GLN A 224 14.39 -9.10 12.83
CA GLN A 224 14.53 -10.54 13.11
C GLN A 224 14.29 -10.85 14.60
N LYS A 225 14.84 -10.04 15.50
CA LYS A 225 14.64 -10.20 16.95
C LYS A 225 13.16 -10.11 17.33
N ILE A 226 12.45 -9.07 16.85
CA ILE A 226 11.02 -8.87 17.11
C ILE A 226 10.22 -10.10 16.68
N ILE A 227 10.46 -10.62 15.47
CA ILE A 227 9.77 -11.80 14.95
C ILE A 227 10.08 -13.04 15.79
N THR A 228 11.35 -13.25 16.14
CA THR A 228 11.78 -14.42 16.93
C THR A 228 11.17 -14.40 18.34
N GLU A 229 11.08 -13.24 18.97
CA GLU A 229 10.49 -13.08 20.31
C GLU A 229 9.00 -13.45 20.37
N THR A 230 8.30 -13.46 19.21
CA THR A 230 6.91 -13.92 19.11
C THR A 230 6.79 -15.41 18.80
N GLY A 231 7.90 -16.14 18.71
CA GLY A 231 7.91 -17.57 18.40
C GLY A 231 7.89 -17.91 16.91
N TYR A 232 7.96 -16.91 16.02
CA TYR A 232 8.00 -17.12 14.58
C TYR A 232 9.44 -17.12 14.04
N THR A 233 9.62 -17.73 12.87
CA THR A 233 10.90 -17.74 12.16
C THR A 233 10.95 -16.58 11.17
N PRO A 234 11.90 -15.64 11.32
CA PRO A 234 12.04 -14.52 10.37
C PRO A 234 12.57 -15.04 9.03
N VAL A 235 11.94 -14.56 7.94
CA VAL A 235 12.33 -14.86 6.58
C VAL A 235 12.52 -13.54 5.84
N GLN A 236 13.71 -13.34 5.26
CA GLN A 236 13.96 -12.21 4.38
C GLN A 236 13.40 -12.51 2.98
N ARG A 237 12.67 -11.56 2.43
CA ARG A 237 12.03 -11.64 1.12
C ARG A 237 12.39 -10.45 0.22
N ASP A 238 12.22 -10.62 -1.07
CA ASP A 238 12.25 -9.51 -2.05
C ASP A 238 10.85 -8.86 -2.23
N SER A 239 10.76 -7.90 -3.15
CA SER A 239 9.51 -7.18 -3.46
C SER A 239 8.42 -8.07 -4.06
N LEU A 240 8.76 -9.25 -4.57
CA LEU A 240 7.83 -10.23 -5.11
C LEU A 240 7.56 -11.38 -4.15
N TYR A 241 7.88 -11.21 -2.86
CA TYR A 241 7.73 -12.22 -1.81
C TYR A 241 8.54 -13.50 -2.02
N ARG A 242 9.57 -13.44 -2.87
CA ARG A 242 10.51 -14.56 -3.02
C ARG A 242 11.51 -14.53 -1.88
N LYS A 243 11.71 -15.70 -1.26
CA LYS A 243 12.67 -15.85 -0.17
C LYS A 243 14.10 -15.54 -0.67
N ILE A 244 14.78 -14.65 0.05
CA ILE A 244 16.19 -14.35 -0.16
C ILE A 244 16.99 -15.32 0.72
N LYS A 245 18.02 -15.94 0.12
CA LYS A 245 18.89 -16.91 0.82
C LYS A 245 19.87 -16.20 1.74
#